data_5fbcfe874e77732e146f79eb4a642713
#
_entry.id   5fbcfe874e77732e146f79eb4a642713
#
_cell.length_a   1.000
_cell.length_b   1.000
_cell.length_c   1.000
_cell.angle_alpha   90.00
_cell.angle_beta   90.00
_cell.angle_gamma   90.00
#
_symmetry.space_group_name_H-M   'P 1'
#
loop_
_entity.id
_entity.type
_entity.pdbx_description
1 polymer ?
#
loop_
_entity_poly.entity_id
_entity_poly.type
_entity_poly.pdbx_seq_one_letter_code
_entity_poly.pdbx_strand_id
1 'polypeptide(L)'
;MRVLPDPVSNPELFDGLLPRRAVAYLIDIAILAVMLVAISLIGLILGIFTLGLVWLAIPVAMVLGTFGYYAGTLGGPRRATVGMQAMDIVLTPARGRPLDGWAILIHPIVFWLTIWISWPFTILFALFTPRQQLLHDLVTGTLMVRRSPMERHWRTARPTAA
;
A
#
# COMPACT_ATOMS: atom_id res chain seq x y z
N MET A 1 24.26 -0.31 11.11
CA MET A 1 23.49 -1.43 10.57
C MET A 1 22.02 -1.25 10.99
N ARG A 2 21.08 -1.01 10.07
CA ARG A 2 19.65 -0.94 10.45
C ARG A 2 19.19 -2.38 10.72
N VAL A 3 18.85 -2.66 11.96
CA VAL A 3 18.25 -3.95 12.32
C VAL A 3 16.92 -4.07 11.58
N LEU A 4 16.80 -5.12 10.75
CA LEU A 4 15.55 -5.39 10.04
C LEU A 4 14.49 -5.88 11.04
N PRO A 5 13.23 -5.47 10.90
CA PRO A 5 12.15 -6.02 11.71
C PRO A 5 12.08 -7.54 11.60
N ASP A 6 12.10 -8.20 12.74
CA ASP A 6 12.05 -9.66 12.85
C ASP A 6 11.00 -10.07 13.88
N PRO A 7 10.08 -11.02 13.55
CA PRO A 7 9.02 -11.46 14.46
C PRO A 7 9.48 -12.03 15.78
N VAL A 8 10.68 -12.62 15.81
CA VAL A 8 11.24 -13.23 17.04
C VAL A 8 11.72 -12.16 18.00
N SER A 9 12.43 -11.14 17.47
CA SER A 9 12.99 -10.06 18.28
C SER A 9 12.03 -8.89 18.51
N ASN A 10 11.04 -8.71 17.64
CA ASN A 10 10.07 -7.60 17.67
C ASN A 10 8.65 -8.07 17.36
N PRO A 11 8.05 -8.97 18.14
CA PRO A 11 6.74 -9.55 17.87
C PRO A 11 5.63 -8.48 17.81
N GLU A 12 5.76 -7.39 18.54
CA GLU A 12 4.81 -6.28 18.58
C GLU A 12 4.64 -5.56 17.21
N LEU A 13 5.63 -5.70 16.30
CA LEU A 13 5.55 -5.15 14.95
C LEU A 13 4.61 -5.96 14.04
N PHE A 14 4.33 -7.20 14.38
CA PHE A 14 3.57 -8.15 13.57
C PHE A 14 2.25 -8.57 14.21
N ASP A 15 1.96 -8.12 15.43
CA ASP A 15 0.75 -8.47 16.15
C ASP A 15 -0.50 -7.98 15.44
N GLY A 16 -1.40 -8.93 15.13
CA GLY A 16 -2.65 -8.67 14.41
C GLY A 16 -2.47 -8.06 13.02
N LEU A 17 -1.32 -8.26 12.36
CA LEU A 17 -1.00 -7.60 11.10
C LEU A 17 -1.94 -8.02 9.96
N LEU A 18 -2.23 -9.31 9.80
CA LEU A 18 -3.07 -9.80 8.69
C LEU A 18 -4.50 -9.24 8.70
N PRO A 19 -5.26 -9.28 9.80
CA PRO A 19 -6.58 -8.67 9.82
C PRO A 19 -6.54 -7.15 9.61
N ARG A 20 -5.51 -6.45 10.11
CA ARG A 20 -5.32 -5.03 9.85
C ARG A 20 -5.09 -4.73 8.37
N ARG A 21 -4.31 -5.56 7.68
CA ARG A 21 -4.08 -5.46 6.23
C ARG A 21 -5.38 -5.66 5.45
N ALA A 22 -6.20 -6.65 5.85
CA ALA A 22 -7.49 -6.90 5.21
C ALA A 22 -8.45 -5.71 5.36
N VAL A 23 -8.57 -5.16 6.56
CA VAL A 23 -9.43 -3.98 6.80
C VAL A 23 -8.88 -2.75 6.08
N ALA A 24 -7.56 -2.52 6.10
CA ALA A 24 -6.93 -1.43 5.36
C ALA A 24 -7.25 -1.51 3.86
N TYR A 25 -7.14 -2.70 3.28
CA TYR A 25 -7.51 -2.96 1.88
C TYR A 25 -8.97 -2.63 1.58
N LEU A 26 -9.90 -3.03 2.46
CA LEU A 26 -11.33 -2.70 2.28
C LEU A 26 -11.59 -1.19 2.33
N ILE A 27 -10.92 -0.47 3.22
CA ILE A 27 -11.01 0.99 3.30
C ILE A 27 -10.47 1.61 2.00
N ASP A 28 -9.31 1.17 1.52
CA ASP A 28 -8.72 1.69 0.28
C ASP A 28 -9.59 1.40 -0.94
N ILE A 29 -10.19 0.20 -1.03
CA ILE A 29 -11.17 -0.11 -2.09
C ILE A 29 -12.37 0.83 -2.03
N ALA A 30 -12.93 1.10 -0.85
CA ALA A 30 -14.05 2.00 -0.72
C ALA A 30 -13.69 3.43 -1.18
N ILE A 31 -12.51 3.93 -0.82
CA ILE A 31 -12.00 5.23 -1.27
C ILE A 31 -11.84 5.26 -2.79
N LEU A 32 -11.19 4.24 -3.36
CA LEU A 32 -11.01 4.12 -4.81
C LEU A 32 -12.35 4.02 -5.53
N ALA A 33 -13.29 3.25 -5.02
CA ALA A 33 -14.63 3.12 -5.61
C ALA A 33 -15.35 4.49 -5.66
N VAL A 34 -15.35 5.24 -4.57
CA VAL A 34 -15.93 6.59 -4.53
C VAL A 34 -15.25 7.52 -5.54
N MET A 35 -13.91 7.50 -5.59
CA MET A 35 -13.15 8.29 -6.55
C MET A 35 -13.48 7.92 -8.00
N LEU A 36 -13.52 6.63 -8.32
CA LEU A 36 -13.82 6.16 -9.68
C LEU A 36 -15.26 6.49 -10.09
N VAL A 37 -16.22 6.37 -9.18
CA VAL A 37 -17.61 6.80 -9.42
C VAL A 37 -17.67 8.30 -9.67
N ALA A 38 -16.96 9.11 -8.90
CA ALA A 38 -16.93 10.57 -9.10
C ALA A 38 -16.31 10.92 -10.49
N ILE A 39 -15.19 10.30 -10.87
CA ILE A 39 -14.58 10.47 -12.20
C ILE A 39 -15.58 10.09 -13.30
N SER A 40 -16.29 8.96 -13.15
CA SER A 40 -17.27 8.50 -14.12
C SER A 40 -18.44 9.48 -14.29
N LEU A 41 -19.02 9.93 -13.17
CA LEU A 41 -20.16 10.85 -13.19
C LEU A 41 -19.78 12.19 -13.83
N ILE A 42 -18.64 12.76 -13.43
CA ILE A 42 -18.13 14.01 -14.02
C ILE A 42 -17.86 13.82 -15.51
N GLY A 43 -17.20 12.74 -15.88
CA GLY A 43 -16.88 12.42 -17.27
C GLY A 43 -18.13 12.19 -18.12
N LEU A 44 -19.16 11.53 -17.59
CA LEU A 44 -20.44 11.34 -18.29
C LEU A 44 -21.14 12.68 -18.55
N ILE A 45 -21.22 13.55 -17.55
CA ILE A 45 -21.83 14.88 -17.70
C ILE A 45 -21.07 15.71 -18.73
N LEU A 46 -19.75 15.80 -18.60
CA LEU A 46 -18.91 16.56 -19.54
C LEU A 46 -18.95 15.97 -20.96
N GLY A 47 -19.10 14.65 -21.08
CA GLY A 47 -19.25 13.97 -22.35
C GLY A 47 -20.48 14.40 -23.14
N ILE A 48 -21.58 14.72 -22.48
CA ILE A 48 -22.79 15.28 -23.14
C ILE A 48 -22.45 16.61 -23.84
N PHE A 49 -21.75 17.51 -23.15
CA PHE A 49 -21.36 18.81 -23.70
C PHE A 49 -20.27 18.74 -24.78
N THR A 50 -19.52 17.66 -24.82
CA THR A 50 -18.42 17.44 -25.80
C THR A 50 -18.78 16.41 -26.87
N LEU A 51 -20.06 16.09 -27.05
CA LEU A 51 -20.56 15.10 -28.00
C LEU A 51 -19.84 13.73 -27.87
N GLY A 52 -19.55 13.32 -26.64
CA GLY A 52 -18.93 12.04 -26.34
C GLY A 52 -17.40 12.04 -26.32
N LEU A 53 -16.74 13.14 -26.73
CA LEU A 53 -15.26 13.16 -26.82
C LEU A 53 -14.59 12.90 -25.46
N VAL A 54 -15.12 13.45 -24.36
CA VAL A 54 -14.59 13.25 -23.00
C VAL A 54 -14.74 11.81 -22.52
N TRP A 55 -15.68 11.05 -23.03
CA TRP A 55 -15.84 9.64 -22.63
C TRP A 55 -14.61 8.78 -22.94
N LEU A 56 -13.87 9.12 -23.99
CA LEU A 56 -12.60 8.45 -24.31
C LEU A 56 -11.52 8.70 -23.27
N ALA A 57 -11.61 9.80 -22.54
CA ALA A 57 -10.64 10.15 -21.48
C ALA A 57 -10.97 9.49 -20.14
N ILE A 58 -12.19 8.99 -19.91
CA ILE A 58 -12.60 8.41 -18.61
C ILE A 58 -11.68 7.25 -18.19
N PRO A 59 -11.38 6.23 -19.02
CA PRO A 59 -10.51 5.13 -18.62
C PRO A 59 -9.10 5.61 -18.24
N VAL A 60 -8.56 6.58 -18.97
CA VAL A 60 -7.26 7.17 -18.69
C VAL A 60 -7.29 7.90 -17.35
N ALA A 61 -8.32 8.71 -17.10
CA ALA A 61 -8.50 9.42 -15.83
C ALA A 61 -8.65 8.46 -14.64
N MET A 62 -9.34 7.33 -14.80
CA MET A 62 -9.45 6.29 -13.78
C MET A 62 -8.09 5.67 -13.45
N VAL A 63 -7.31 5.31 -14.45
CA VAL A 63 -5.96 4.76 -14.28
C VAL A 63 -5.07 5.77 -13.58
N LEU A 64 -5.01 7.00 -14.08
CA LEU A 64 -4.20 8.08 -13.47
C LEU A 64 -4.64 8.41 -12.05
N GLY A 65 -5.94 8.42 -11.77
CA GLY A 65 -6.48 8.64 -10.42
C GLY A 65 -6.05 7.53 -9.45
N THR A 66 -6.16 6.27 -9.87
CA THR A 66 -5.73 5.13 -9.06
C THR A 66 -4.23 5.16 -8.78
N PHE A 67 -3.41 5.38 -9.81
CA PHE A 67 -1.96 5.52 -9.62
C PHE A 67 -1.60 6.74 -8.79
N GLY A 68 -2.26 7.88 -8.99
CA GLY A 68 -2.09 9.10 -8.22
C GLY A 68 -2.39 8.89 -6.73
N TYR A 69 -3.44 8.14 -6.42
CA TYR A 69 -3.76 7.75 -5.04
C TYR A 69 -2.61 6.98 -4.37
N TYR A 70 -2.13 5.91 -5.01
CA TYR A 70 -1.03 5.11 -4.46
C TYR A 70 0.30 5.86 -4.43
N ALA A 71 0.65 6.56 -5.50
CA ALA A 71 1.88 7.34 -5.57
C ALA A 71 1.91 8.45 -4.50
N GLY A 72 0.82 9.18 -4.34
CA GLY A 72 0.71 10.26 -3.35
C GLY A 72 0.72 9.75 -1.90
N THR A 73 0.10 8.60 -1.64
CA THR A 73 0.00 8.06 -0.28
C THR A 73 1.23 7.25 0.13
N LEU A 74 1.68 6.31 -0.70
CA LEU A 74 2.86 5.50 -0.41
C LEU A 74 4.18 6.25 -0.64
N GLY A 75 4.22 7.15 -1.63
CA GLY A 75 5.38 8.03 -1.88
C GLY A 75 5.51 9.17 -0.89
N GLY A 76 4.45 9.48 -0.15
CA GLY A 76 4.43 10.52 0.87
C GLY A 76 5.23 10.17 2.13
N PRO A 77 5.40 11.13 3.05
CA PRO A 77 6.21 10.96 4.26
C PRO A 77 5.68 9.85 5.18
N ARG A 78 4.41 9.55 5.11
CA ARG A 78 3.77 8.51 5.93
C ARG A 78 3.99 7.10 5.40
N ARG A 79 4.34 6.93 4.13
CA ARG A 79 4.55 5.63 3.44
C ARG A 79 3.41 4.63 3.71
N ALA A 80 2.19 5.11 3.69
CA ALA A 80 1.00 4.34 4.01
C ALA A 80 -0.20 4.92 3.27
N THR A 81 -1.04 4.06 2.68
CA THR A 81 -2.35 4.45 2.14
C THR A 81 -3.26 4.97 3.25
N VAL A 82 -4.40 5.53 2.90
CA VAL A 82 -5.36 6.00 3.92
C VAL A 82 -5.87 4.84 4.79
N GLY A 83 -6.18 3.69 4.16
CA GLY A 83 -6.58 2.48 4.88
C GLY A 83 -5.46 1.95 5.79
N MET A 84 -4.22 1.94 5.32
CA MET A 84 -3.05 1.56 6.12
C MET A 84 -2.86 2.49 7.33
N GLN A 85 -3.03 3.79 7.15
CA GLN A 85 -2.94 4.77 8.24
C GLN A 85 -4.03 4.54 9.28
N ALA A 86 -5.28 4.28 8.85
CA ALA A 86 -6.39 3.97 9.73
C ALA A 86 -6.16 2.71 10.57
N MET A 87 -5.45 1.73 10.01
CA MET A 87 -5.17 0.44 10.65
C MET A 87 -3.80 0.38 11.34
N ASP A 88 -3.11 1.51 11.52
CA ASP A 88 -1.80 1.58 12.20
C ASP A 88 -0.74 0.71 11.52
N ILE A 89 -0.68 0.66 10.20
CA ILE A 89 0.35 -0.06 9.43
C ILE A 89 1.12 0.88 8.51
N VAL A 90 2.39 0.50 8.25
CA VAL A 90 3.32 1.27 7.43
C VAL A 90 4.15 0.34 6.56
N LEU A 91 4.49 0.81 5.36
CA LEU A 91 5.38 0.12 4.43
C LEU A 91 6.84 0.43 4.79
N THR A 92 7.64 -0.62 4.97
CA THR A 92 9.07 -0.55 5.29
C THR A 92 9.90 -1.40 4.33
N PRO A 93 11.21 -1.13 4.17
CA PRO A 93 12.06 -2.02 3.39
C PRO A 93 12.28 -3.36 4.10
N ALA A 94 12.16 -4.45 3.34
CA ALA A 94 12.39 -5.81 3.85
C ALA A 94 13.87 -6.22 3.83
N ARG A 95 14.72 -5.57 3.00
CA ARG A 95 16.10 -5.97 2.71
C ARG A 95 17.17 -4.96 3.12
N GLY A 96 16.89 -4.06 4.05
CA GLY A 96 17.85 -3.06 4.54
C GLY A 96 18.19 -1.93 3.55
N ARG A 97 17.74 -2.00 2.29
CA ARG A 97 17.83 -0.91 1.32
C ARG A 97 16.69 0.08 1.56
N PRO A 98 16.90 1.38 1.39
CA PRO A 98 15.81 2.35 1.42
C PRO A 98 14.74 1.97 0.40
N LEU A 99 13.46 2.22 0.71
CA LEU A 99 12.41 2.15 -0.30
C LEU A 99 12.69 3.28 -1.31
N ASP A 100 13.01 2.89 -2.53
CA ASP A 100 13.12 3.82 -3.64
C ASP A 100 11.74 4.14 -4.23
N GLY A 101 11.66 5.21 -5.01
CA GLY A 101 10.41 5.61 -5.66
C GLY A 101 9.87 4.53 -6.60
N TRP A 102 10.77 3.72 -7.17
CA TRP A 102 10.41 2.63 -8.06
C TRP A 102 9.70 1.49 -7.32
N ALA A 103 10.22 1.05 -6.18
CA ALA A 103 9.57 0.04 -5.34
C ALA A 103 8.18 0.49 -4.88
N ILE A 104 8.02 1.76 -4.57
CA ILE A 104 6.74 2.37 -4.17
C ILE A 104 5.72 2.33 -5.31
N LEU A 105 6.14 2.66 -6.53
CA LEU A 105 5.26 2.67 -7.71
C LEU A 105 4.89 1.26 -8.19
N ILE A 106 5.84 0.32 -8.12
CA ILE A 106 5.61 -1.07 -8.56
C ILE A 106 4.78 -1.85 -7.54
N HIS A 107 4.91 -1.56 -6.26
CA HIS A 107 4.20 -2.30 -5.20
C HIS A 107 2.69 -2.42 -5.44
N PRO A 108 1.91 -1.36 -5.70
CA PRO A 108 0.48 -1.49 -5.99
C PRO A 108 0.20 -2.22 -7.30
N ILE A 109 1.06 -2.12 -8.31
CA ILE A 109 0.89 -2.84 -9.58
C ILE A 109 1.02 -4.34 -9.33
N VAL A 110 2.08 -4.77 -8.66
CA VAL A 110 2.33 -6.17 -8.33
C VAL A 110 1.26 -6.69 -7.36
N PHE A 111 0.79 -5.86 -6.42
CA PHE A 111 -0.32 -6.17 -5.54
C PHE A 111 -1.57 -6.53 -6.34
N TRP A 112 -2.04 -5.65 -7.21
CA TRP A 112 -3.22 -5.90 -8.03
C TRP A 112 -3.04 -7.12 -8.94
N LEU A 113 -1.89 -7.25 -9.57
CA LEU A 113 -1.59 -8.38 -10.43
C LEU A 113 -1.65 -9.71 -9.66
N THR A 114 -1.03 -9.79 -8.48
CA THR A 114 -1.00 -11.00 -7.67
C THR A 114 -2.37 -11.34 -7.06
N ILE A 115 -3.16 -10.34 -6.67
CA ILE A 115 -4.53 -10.56 -6.18
C ILE A 115 -5.43 -11.08 -7.30
N TRP A 116 -5.37 -10.51 -8.50
CA TRP A 116 -6.20 -10.95 -9.62
C TRP A 116 -5.84 -12.35 -10.14
N ILE A 117 -4.54 -12.69 -10.18
CA ILE A 117 -4.08 -13.98 -10.74
C ILE A 117 -4.15 -15.09 -9.69
N SER A 118 -3.85 -14.80 -8.43
CA SER A 118 -3.58 -15.85 -7.45
C SER A 118 -3.98 -15.47 -6.01
N TRP A 119 -5.12 -14.79 -5.83
CA TRP A 119 -5.56 -14.33 -4.51
C TRP A 119 -5.53 -15.42 -3.40
N PRO A 120 -5.95 -16.70 -3.64
CA PRO A 120 -5.88 -17.70 -2.58
C PRO A 120 -4.44 -18.00 -2.16
N PHE A 121 -3.54 -18.13 -3.13
CA PHE A 121 -2.12 -18.41 -2.88
C PHE A 121 -1.41 -17.24 -2.22
N THR A 122 -1.77 -16.00 -2.58
CA THR A 122 -1.19 -14.79 -1.98
C THR A 122 -1.48 -14.70 -0.49
N ILE A 123 -2.72 -15.02 -0.07
CA ILE A 123 -3.12 -15.06 1.35
C ILE A 123 -2.47 -16.26 2.06
N LEU A 124 -2.50 -17.44 1.41
CA LEU A 124 -1.88 -18.64 1.94
C LEU A 124 -0.39 -18.43 2.22
N PHE A 125 0.31 -17.75 1.33
CA PHE A 125 1.72 -17.43 1.49
C PHE A 125 2.00 -16.61 2.75
N ALA A 126 1.12 -15.66 3.10
CA ALA A 126 1.26 -14.86 4.31
C ALA A 126 1.13 -15.66 5.60
N LEU A 127 0.37 -16.75 5.59
CA LEU A 127 0.22 -17.64 6.74
C LEU A 127 1.48 -18.47 7.01
N PHE A 128 2.24 -18.79 5.96
CA PHE A 128 3.46 -19.62 6.04
C PHE A 128 4.74 -18.79 6.16
N THR A 129 4.70 -17.48 5.90
CA THR A 129 5.90 -16.63 6.06
C THR A 129 6.00 -16.11 7.49
N PRO A 130 7.17 -16.23 8.15
CA PRO A 130 7.36 -15.74 9.52
C PRO A 130 7.05 -14.24 9.68
N ARG A 131 7.27 -13.46 8.61
CA ARG A 131 7.03 -12.01 8.56
C ARG A 131 5.65 -11.63 8.03
N GLN A 132 4.74 -12.59 7.87
CA GLN A 132 3.39 -12.37 7.33
C GLN A 132 3.39 -11.58 6.01
N GLN A 133 4.40 -11.84 5.15
CA GLN A 133 4.55 -11.20 3.85
C GLN A 133 3.66 -11.87 2.81
N LEU A 134 2.94 -11.05 2.06
CA LEU A 134 2.21 -11.48 0.87
C LEU A 134 3.18 -11.62 -0.32
N LEU A 135 2.75 -12.29 -1.38
CA LEU A 135 3.61 -12.54 -2.53
C LEU A 135 4.20 -11.26 -3.15
N HIS A 136 3.37 -10.22 -3.28
CA HIS A 136 3.83 -8.92 -3.80
C HIS A 136 4.85 -8.22 -2.88
N ASP A 137 4.77 -8.40 -1.56
CA ASP A 137 5.76 -7.86 -0.63
C ASP A 137 7.16 -8.49 -0.87
N LEU A 138 7.18 -9.81 -1.13
CA LEU A 138 8.42 -10.53 -1.42
C LEU A 138 9.05 -10.09 -2.75
N VAL A 139 8.22 -9.93 -3.78
CA VAL A 139 8.66 -9.50 -5.11
C VAL A 139 9.22 -8.09 -5.07
N THR A 140 8.53 -7.16 -4.41
CA THR A 140 8.95 -5.75 -4.32
C THR A 140 10.00 -5.49 -3.25
N GLY A 141 10.33 -6.49 -2.42
CA GLY A 141 11.28 -6.33 -1.32
C GLY A 141 10.78 -5.40 -0.22
N THR A 142 9.47 -5.34 -0.02
CA THR A 142 8.81 -4.54 0.99
C THR A 142 8.35 -5.37 2.18
N LEU A 143 8.08 -4.72 3.28
CA LEU A 143 7.55 -5.33 4.50
C LEU A 143 6.54 -4.39 5.12
N MET A 144 5.36 -4.89 5.40
CA MET A 144 4.38 -4.16 6.20
C MET A 144 4.54 -4.50 7.67
N VAL A 145 4.52 -3.49 8.51
CA VAL A 145 4.61 -3.62 9.97
C VAL A 145 3.65 -2.65 10.65
N ARG A 146 3.38 -2.86 11.93
CA ARG A 146 2.63 -1.89 12.73
C ARG A 146 3.43 -0.59 12.87
N ARG A 147 2.75 0.51 12.63
CA ARG A 147 3.35 1.85 12.59
C ARG A 147 3.79 2.33 13.97
N SER A 148 2.87 2.29 14.95
CA SER A 148 3.13 2.84 16.29
C SER A 148 4.34 2.20 16.98
N PRO A 149 4.50 0.86 17.04
CA PRO A 149 5.73 0.26 17.57
C PRO A 149 6.95 0.54 16.68
N MET A 150 6.81 0.61 15.35
CA MET A 150 7.93 0.92 14.46
C MET A 150 8.43 2.35 14.63
N GLU A 151 7.56 3.32 14.87
CA GLU A 151 7.96 4.70 15.17
C GLU A 151 8.75 4.82 16.48
N ARG A 152 8.40 4.03 17.49
CA ARG A 152 9.22 3.92 18.74
C ARG A 152 10.61 3.38 18.42
N HIS A 153 10.69 2.33 17.61
CA HIS A 153 11.94 1.72 17.16
C HIS A 153 12.83 2.72 16.39
N TRP A 154 12.25 3.53 15.52
CA TRP A 154 12.99 4.56 14.78
C TRP A 154 13.48 5.69 15.68
N ARG A 155 12.74 6.05 16.73
CA ARG A 155 13.14 7.07 17.69
C ARG A 155 14.35 6.64 18.53
N THR A 156 14.32 5.40 19.02
CA THR A 156 15.43 4.82 19.81
C THR A 156 16.68 4.54 18.98
N ALA A 157 16.53 4.27 17.68
CA ALA A 157 17.63 4.01 16.76
C ALA A 157 18.30 5.28 16.20
N ARG A 158 17.74 6.47 16.44
CA ARG A 158 18.42 7.74 16.12
C ARG A 158 19.45 8.01 17.22
N PRO A 159 20.77 8.12 16.89
CA PRO A 159 21.72 8.65 17.87
C PRO A 159 21.23 10.04 18.29
N THR A 160 21.16 10.28 19.58
CA THR A 160 21.03 11.63 20.13
C THR A 160 22.18 12.44 19.52
N ALA A 161 21.85 13.36 18.60
CA ALA A 161 22.82 14.34 18.14
C ALA A 161 23.17 15.19 19.38
N ALA A 162 24.35 14.91 19.93
CA ALA A 162 24.98 15.75 20.95
C ALA A 162 25.57 16.99 20.29
#